data_76c72558bca21684a63b5f2b6af89210
#
_entry.id   76c72558bca21684a63b5f2b6af89210
#
_cell.length_a   1.000
_cell.length_b   1.000
_cell.length_c   1.000
_cell.angle_alpha   90.00
_cell.angle_beta   90.00
_cell.angle_gamma   90.00
#
_symmetry.space_group_name_H-M   'P 1'
#
loop_
_entity.id
_entity.type
_entity.pdbx_description
1 polymer ?
#
loop_
_entity_poly.entity_id
_entity_poly.type
_entity_poly.pdbx_seq_one_letter_code
_entity_poly.pdbx_strand_id
1 'polypeptide(L)'
;SVKGETVALLQSYVTPDFFKVFNLAFVDGSLPEMDEDSRNRVAVVNRAALKALGYTQCEGAMLVDEMMKRNVPDFPAQPIVAVIDDYYDGHISTGVHPMVFMVGSQLDGDLYQIYCHSGKEQAVIDYLKSIQKKVYGTEDFKYSLLKDDVAELYKNDRQIASVYALFACIAIVIVCLGLFGISLFDIRQRSHEVAIRK
;
A
#
# COMPACT_ATOMS: atom_id res chain seq x y z
N SER A 1 0.97 -17.20 17.64
CA SER A 1 0.67 -16.58 18.95
C SER A 1 1.90 -16.61 19.84
N VAL A 2 2.30 -15.50 20.36
CA VAL A 2 3.38 -15.42 21.36
C VAL A 2 2.71 -15.19 22.69
N LYS A 3 3.02 -16.02 23.70
CA LYS A 3 2.46 -15.95 25.06
C LYS A 3 0.93 -16.04 25.16
N GLY A 4 0.25 -16.68 24.20
CA GLY A 4 -1.22 -16.86 24.26
C GLY A 4 -2.04 -15.69 23.72
N GLU A 5 -1.43 -14.65 23.20
CA GLU A 5 -2.14 -13.57 22.50
C GLU A 5 -2.22 -13.86 21.00
N THR A 6 -3.40 -13.71 20.43
CA THR A 6 -3.64 -13.85 18.99
C THR A 6 -3.43 -12.50 18.33
N VAL A 7 -2.55 -12.45 17.34
CA VAL A 7 -2.28 -11.27 16.54
C VAL A 7 -2.98 -11.40 15.19
N ALA A 8 -3.70 -10.38 14.77
CA ALA A 8 -4.26 -10.32 13.44
C ALA A 8 -3.17 -9.93 12.43
N LEU A 9 -2.97 -10.76 11.42
CA LEU A 9 -2.04 -10.52 10.31
C LEU A 9 -2.82 -10.50 9.00
N LEU A 10 -2.45 -9.60 8.10
CA LEU A 10 -2.89 -9.68 6.72
C LEU A 10 -2.10 -10.81 6.03
N GLN A 11 -2.83 -11.73 5.42
CA GLN A 11 -2.23 -12.88 4.76
C GLN A 11 -2.38 -12.78 3.26
N SER A 12 -1.28 -13.01 2.53
CA SER A 12 -1.26 -13.10 1.08
C SER A 12 -0.52 -14.36 0.63
N TYR A 13 -1.00 -14.97 -0.45
CA TYR A 13 -0.34 -16.09 -1.09
C TYR A 13 0.39 -15.59 -2.32
N VAL A 14 1.70 -15.83 -2.39
CA VAL A 14 2.55 -15.26 -3.44
C VAL A 14 3.57 -16.28 -3.95
N THR A 15 4.01 -16.10 -5.20
CA THR A 15 5.15 -16.82 -5.73
C THR A 15 6.47 -16.13 -5.35
N PRO A 16 7.64 -16.82 -5.42
CA PRO A 16 8.93 -16.20 -5.12
C PRO A 16 9.23 -14.93 -5.93
N ASP A 17 8.74 -14.86 -7.16
CA ASP A 17 8.97 -13.71 -8.04
C ASP A 17 8.22 -12.43 -7.61
N PHE A 18 7.22 -12.55 -6.74
CA PHE A 18 6.51 -11.40 -6.18
C PHE A 18 7.46 -10.35 -5.59
N PHE A 19 8.44 -10.81 -4.80
CA PHE A 19 9.40 -9.91 -4.16
C PHE A 19 10.29 -9.18 -5.16
N LYS A 20 10.61 -9.83 -6.29
CA LYS A 20 11.37 -9.21 -7.39
C LYS A 20 10.52 -8.18 -8.14
N VAL A 21 9.27 -8.53 -8.45
CA VAL A 21 8.32 -7.65 -9.18
C VAL A 21 8.09 -6.36 -8.42
N PHE A 22 7.92 -6.44 -7.09
CA PHE A 22 7.71 -5.27 -6.23
C PHE A 22 9.00 -4.67 -5.64
N ASN A 23 10.17 -5.21 -6.01
CA ASN A 23 11.48 -4.77 -5.51
C ASN A 23 11.55 -4.76 -3.97
N LEU A 24 10.98 -5.78 -3.34
CA LEU A 24 10.98 -5.95 -1.89
C LEU A 24 12.25 -6.68 -1.46
N ALA A 25 13.10 -5.98 -0.72
CA ALA A 25 14.34 -6.56 -0.21
C ALA A 25 14.12 -7.34 1.09
N PHE A 26 14.79 -8.48 1.22
CA PHE A 26 14.87 -9.19 2.48
C PHE A 26 15.86 -8.48 3.42
N VAL A 27 15.40 -8.20 4.64
CA VAL A 27 16.22 -7.53 5.68
C VAL A 27 16.78 -8.53 6.69
N ASP A 28 16.19 -9.71 6.75
CA ASP A 28 16.64 -10.82 7.57
C ASP A 28 16.22 -12.14 6.91
N GLY A 29 17.07 -13.17 6.95
CA GLY A 29 16.81 -14.44 6.31
C GLY A 29 16.85 -14.39 4.77
N SER A 30 16.39 -15.45 4.14
CA SER A 30 16.28 -15.58 2.68
C SER A 30 15.25 -16.63 2.31
N LEU A 31 14.74 -16.56 1.07
CA LEU A 31 13.90 -17.62 0.54
C LEU A 31 14.78 -18.85 0.23
N PRO A 32 14.38 -20.05 0.69
CA PRO A 32 15.01 -21.28 0.25
C PRO A 32 14.71 -21.52 -1.24
N GLU A 33 15.56 -22.32 -1.88
CA GLU A 33 15.22 -22.85 -3.19
C GLU A 33 13.94 -23.69 -3.08
N MET A 34 12.96 -23.35 -3.88
CA MET A 34 11.67 -24.04 -3.90
C MET A 34 11.58 -24.88 -5.16
N ASP A 35 11.30 -26.16 -4.98
CA ASP A 35 11.02 -27.06 -6.09
C ASP A 35 9.70 -26.65 -6.77
N GLU A 36 9.69 -26.57 -8.10
CA GLU A 36 8.52 -26.15 -8.88
C GLU A 36 7.29 -27.02 -8.62
N ASP A 37 7.47 -28.29 -8.27
CA ASP A 37 6.39 -29.23 -7.96
C ASP A 37 6.03 -29.27 -6.46
N SER A 38 6.75 -28.53 -5.62
CA SER A 38 6.52 -28.57 -4.18
C SER A 38 5.26 -27.82 -3.79
N ARG A 39 4.37 -28.49 -3.07
CA ARG A 39 3.25 -27.88 -2.36
C ARG A 39 3.64 -27.26 -1.02
N ASN A 40 4.92 -27.34 -0.66
CA ASN A 40 5.42 -26.78 0.57
C ASN A 40 5.38 -25.25 0.47
N ARG A 41 4.85 -24.60 1.50
CA ARG A 41 4.81 -23.16 1.62
C ARG A 41 5.70 -22.73 2.76
N VAL A 42 6.36 -21.60 2.59
CA VAL A 42 7.16 -20.98 3.65
C VAL A 42 6.56 -19.62 3.99
N ALA A 43 6.75 -19.18 5.24
CA ALA A 43 6.25 -17.90 5.68
C ALA A 43 7.33 -16.83 5.57
N VAL A 44 7.01 -15.72 4.92
CA VAL A 44 7.78 -14.48 4.93
C VAL A 44 6.93 -13.41 5.59
N VAL A 45 7.49 -12.60 6.46
CA VAL A 45 6.77 -11.55 7.17
C VAL A 45 7.41 -10.19 6.96
N ASN A 46 6.66 -9.10 7.20
CA ASN A 46 7.27 -7.79 7.29
C ASN A 46 7.74 -7.50 8.73
N ARG A 47 8.53 -6.43 8.92
CA ARG A 47 9.04 -6.06 10.26
C ARG A 47 7.91 -5.83 11.27
N ALA A 48 6.81 -5.22 10.83
CA ALA A 48 5.65 -4.98 11.69
C ALA A 48 5.06 -6.29 12.21
N ALA A 49 4.92 -7.32 11.35
CA ALA A 49 4.41 -8.63 11.75
C ALA A 49 5.40 -9.38 12.67
N LEU A 50 6.70 -9.34 12.36
CA LEU A 50 7.73 -9.95 13.20
C LEU A 50 7.66 -9.40 14.64
N LYS A 51 7.61 -8.07 14.75
CA LYS A 51 7.48 -7.37 16.03
C LYS A 51 6.16 -7.70 16.75
N ALA A 52 5.04 -7.71 16.02
CA ALA A 52 3.73 -8.05 16.56
C ALA A 52 3.68 -9.48 17.10
N LEU A 53 4.40 -10.41 16.46
CA LEU A 53 4.58 -11.78 16.91
C LEU A 53 5.57 -11.91 18.08
N GLY A 54 6.24 -10.83 18.49
CA GLY A 54 7.17 -10.79 19.61
C GLY A 54 8.57 -11.34 19.30
N TYR A 55 8.92 -11.47 18.04
CA TYR A 55 10.25 -11.87 17.59
C TYR A 55 11.09 -10.66 17.21
N THR A 56 12.41 -10.81 17.28
CA THR A 56 13.40 -9.79 16.86
C THR A 56 14.14 -10.19 15.59
N GLN A 57 14.15 -11.47 15.25
CA GLN A 57 14.80 -12.04 14.06
C GLN A 57 13.99 -13.24 13.58
N CYS A 58 14.21 -13.64 12.31
CA CYS A 58 13.49 -14.77 11.72
C CYS A 58 13.97 -16.12 12.23
N GLU A 59 15.22 -16.22 12.71
CA GLU A 59 15.79 -17.49 13.17
C GLU A 59 15.02 -18.03 14.37
N GLY A 60 14.49 -19.24 14.21
CA GLY A 60 13.66 -19.90 15.23
C GLY A 60 12.24 -19.35 15.39
N ALA A 61 11.87 -18.33 14.61
CA ALA A 61 10.51 -17.79 14.61
C ALA A 61 9.52 -18.73 13.92
N MET A 62 8.38 -18.95 14.55
CA MET A 62 7.35 -19.86 14.05
C MET A 62 6.00 -19.16 13.98
N LEU A 63 5.31 -19.36 12.87
CA LEU A 63 3.93 -18.91 12.66
C LEU A 63 2.96 -20.05 12.95
N VAL A 64 2.01 -19.80 13.84
CA VAL A 64 0.91 -20.73 14.13
C VAL A 64 -0.39 -20.07 13.64
N ASP A 65 -1.05 -20.70 12.69
CA ASP A 65 -2.36 -20.26 12.23
C ASP A 65 -3.44 -20.85 13.17
N GLU A 66 -3.95 -20.01 14.06
CA GLU A 66 -4.97 -20.39 15.03
C GLU A 66 -6.32 -20.78 14.36
N MET A 67 -6.63 -20.19 13.20
CA MET A 67 -7.84 -20.55 12.43
C MET A 67 -7.73 -21.97 11.87
N MET A 68 -6.58 -22.28 11.27
CA MET A 68 -6.33 -23.62 10.74
C MET A 68 -6.24 -24.65 11.88
N LYS A 69 -5.60 -24.31 12.98
CA LYS A 69 -5.47 -25.18 14.15
C LYS A 69 -6.81 -25.54 14.80
N ARG A 70 -7.81 -24.65 14.74
CA ARG A 70 -9.19 -24.96 15.21
C ARG A 70 -9.86 -26.04 14.36
N ASN A 71 -9.59 -26.05 13.06
CA ASN A 71 -10.20 -26.99 12.11
C ASN A 71 -9.37 -28.28 11.97
N VAL A 72 -8.05 -28.18 12.16
CA VAL A 72 -7.08 -29.28 12.07
C VAL A 72 -6.17 -29.19 13.30
N PRO A 73 -6.46 -29.94 14.38
CA PRO A 73 -5.73 -29.82 15.66
C PRO A 73 -4.21 -29.97 15.55
N ASP A 74 -3.74 -30.81 14.61
CA ASP A 74 -2.32 -31.08 14.37
C ASP A 74 -1.74 -30.23 13.23
N PHE A 75 -2.37 -29.08 12.90
CA PHE A 75 -1.84 -28.21 11.86
C PHE A 75 -0.45 -27.70 12.26
N PRO A 76 0.59 -27.97 11.46
CA PRO A 76 1.95 -27.70 11.85
C PRO A 76 2.23 -26.19 11.88
N ALA A 77 3.00 -25.77 12.88
CA ALA A 77 3.58 -24.44 12.88
C ALA A 77 4.54 -24.29 11.70
N GLN A 78 4.50 -23.14 11.04
CA GLN A 78 5.31 -22.87 9.88
C GLN A 78 6.50 -21.98 10.24
N PRO A 79 7.72 -22.33 9.81
CA PRO A 79 8.89 -21.49 10.07
C PRO A 79 8.78 -20.18 9.28
N ILE A 80 9.14 -19.08 9.93
CA ILE A 80 9.36 -17.80 9.27
C ILE A 80 10.78 -17.83 8.71
N VAL A 81 10.92 -17.85 7.38
CA VAL A 81 12.22 -18.04 6.73
C VAL A 81 12.90 -16.73 6.36
N ALA A 82 12.12 -15.65 6.20
CA ALA A 82 12.66 -14.36 5.87
C ALA A 82 11.76 -13.22 6.35
N VAL A 83 12.35 -12.05 6.49
CA VAL A 83 11.69 -10.80 6.84
C VAL A 83 11.96 -9.78 5.75
N ILE A 84 10.91 -9.12 5.28
CA ILE A 84 11.01 -7.97 4.38
C ILE A 84 10.87 -6.67 5.16
N ASP A 85 11.30 -5.57 4.54
CA ASP A 85 11.04 -4.25 5.12
C ASP A 85 9.55 -3.92 5.08
N ASP A 86 9.13 -2.98 5.91
CA ASP A 86 7.74 -2.54 5.94
C ASP A 86 7.41 -1.78 4.65
N TYR A 87 6.23 -2.03 4.11
CA TYR A 87 5.70 -1.30 2.97
C TYR A 87 4.20 -1.04 3.15
N TYR A 88 3.69 -0.09 2.39
CA TYR A 88 2.27 0.26 2.44
C TYR A 88 1.51 -0.58 1.40
N ASP A 89 0.56 -1.37 1.86
CA ASP A 89 -0.35 -2.18 1.04
C ASP A 89 -1.59 -1.42 0.60
N GLY A 90 -1.77 -0.19 1.11
CA GLY A 90 -2.90 0.67 0.84
C GLY A 90 -2.56 2.15 0.99
N HIS A 91 -3.54 2.93 1.43
CA HIS A 91 -3.36 4.36 1.64
C HIS A 91 -2.37 4.62 2.79
N ILE A 92 -1.44 5.57 2.60
CA ILE A 92 -0.37 5.85 3.58
C ILE A 92 -0.90 6.26 4.96
N SER A 93 -2.11 6.81 5.03
CA SER A 93 -2.74 7.19 6.31
C SER A 93 -3.16 6.00 7.18
N THR A 94 -3.31 4.80 6.60
CA THR A 94 -3.66 3.59 7.37
C THR A 94 -2.46 3.02 8.13
N GLY A 95 -1.25 3.50 7.82
CA GLY A 95 -0.02 2.98 8.40
C GLY A 95 0.42 1.67 7.78
N VAL A 96 1.42 1.05 8.39
CA VAL A 96 1.93 -0.26 7.98
C VAL A 96 1.16 -1.35 8.73
N HIS A 97 0.58 -2.27 7.98
CA HIS A 97 -0.08 -3.43 8.55
C HIS A 97 0.90 -4.59 8.77
N PRO A 98 0.76 -5.35 9.87
CA PRO A 98 1.47 -6.62 10.02
C PRO A 98 1.02 -7.62 8.95
N MET A 99 1.96 -8.08 8.10
CA MET A 99 1.67 -8.92 6.95
C MET A 99 2.48 -10.22 6.96
N VAL A 100 1.84 -11.28 6.49
CA VAL A 100 2.47 -12.56 6.23
C VAL A 100 2.24 -12.99 4.78
N PHE A 101 3.30 -13.39 4.12
CA PHE A 101 3.31 -13.92 2.77
C PHE A 101 3.54 -15.43 2.86
N MET A 102 2.57 -16.19 2.42
CA MET A 102 2.71 -17.62 2.24
C MET A 102 3.26 -17.88 0.85
N VAL A 103 4.56 -18.13 0.79
CA VAL A 103 5.30 -18.28 -0.47
C VAL A 103 5.26 -19.74 -0.91
N GLY A 104 4.83 -19.98 -2.13
CA GLY A 104 4.78 -21.30 -2.74
C GLY A 104 5.10 -21.22 -4.24
N SER A 105 5.63 -22.30 -4.80
CA SER A 105 5.92 -22.39 -6.23
C SER A 105 4.66 -22.59 -7.08
N GLN A 106 3.71 -23.36 -6.56
CA GLN A 106 2.41 -23.57 -7.19
C GLN A 106 1.31 -22.89 -6.37
N LEU A 107 0.70 -21.88 -6.96
CA LEU A 107 -0.48 -21.22 -6.43
C LEU A 107 -1.58 -21.30 -7.48
N ASP A 108 -2.71 -21.86 -7.10
CA ASP A 108 -3.95 -21.74 -7.86
C ASP A 108 -4.47 -20.30 -7.66
N GLY A 109 -3.83 -19.35 -8.34
CA GLY A 109 -4.10 -17.93 -8.18
C GLY A 109 -4.94 -17.38 -9.31
N ASP A 110 -5.94 -16.56 -8.94
CA ASP A 110 -6.78 -15.86 -9.91
C ASP A 110 -6.18 -14.54 -10.38
N LEU A 111 -5.04 -14.12 -9.79
CA LEU A 111 -4.43 -12.82 -10.06
C LEU A 111 -2.95 -12.98 -10.43
N TYR A 112 -2.60 -12.51 -11.62
CA TYR A 112 -1.23 -12.44 -12.10
C TYR A 112 -0.74 -11.00 -12.10
N GLN A 113 0.40 -10.75 -11.47
CA GLN A 113 1.05 -9.44 -11.45
C GLN A 113 2.21 -9.45 -12.43
N ILE A 114 2.17 -8.54 -13.39
CA ILE A 114 3.14 -8.49 -14.48
C ILE A 114 3.87 -7.14 -14.45
N TYR A 115 5.18 -7.21 -14.30
CA TYR A 115 6.03 -6.03 -14.48
C TYR A 115 6.33 -5.82 -15.96
N CYS A 116 6.10 -4.60 -16.45
CA CYS A 116 6.47 -4.20 -17.80
C CYS A 116 7.24 -2.87 -17.79
N HIS A 117 8.09 -2.69 -18.79
CA HIS A 117 8.79 -1.41 -18.98
C HIS A 117 7.80 -0.32 -19.40
N SER A 118 8.02 0.89 -18.89
CA SER A 118 7.21 2.06 -19.21
C SER A 118 7.10 2.27 -20.73
N GLY A 119 5.87 2.53 -21.18
CA GLY A 119 5.54 2.73 -22.60
C GLY A 119 5.28 1.45 -23.40
N LYS A 120 5.37 0.28 -22.79
CA LYS A 120 5.04 -1.01 -23.42
C LYS A 120 3.76 -1.64 -22.89
N GLU A 121 3.03 -0.94 -22.02
CA GLU A 121 1.85 -1.47 -21.33
C GLU A 121 0.80 -1.97 -22.32
N GLN A 122 0.51 -1.18 -23.36
CA GLN A 122 -0.50 -1.55 -24.35
C GLN A 122 -0.11 -2.78 -25.15
N ALA A 123 1.16 -2.91 -25.53
CA ALA A 123 1.66 -4.07 -26.27
C ALA A 123 1.56 -5.36 -25.43
N VAL A 124 1.86 -5.27 -24.13
CA VAL A 124 1.72 -6.39 -23.18
C VAL A 124 0.25 -6.77 -23.02
N ILE A 125 -0.63 -5.79 -22.84
CA ILE A 125 -2.08 -6.03 -22.72
C ILE A 125 -2.64 -6.73 -23.97
N ASP A 126 -2.29 -6.25 -25.16
CA ASP A 126 -2.76 -6.82 -26.42
C ASP A 126 -2.24 -8.26 -26.62
N TYR A 127 -0.99 -8.49 -26.23
CA TYR A 127 -0.40 -9.83 -26.23
C TYR A 127 -1.14 -10.78 -25.28
N LEU A 128 -1.40 -10.36 -24.05
CA LEU A 128 -2.12 -11.15 -23.05
C LEU A 128 -3.56 -11.45 -23.49
N LYS A 129 -4.26 -10.46 -24.05
CA LYS A 129 -5.59 -10.68 -24.65
C LYS A 129 -5.57 -11.76 -25.75
N SER A 130 -4.52 -11.73 -26.58
CA SER A 130 -4.36 -12.72 -27.64
C SER A 130 -4.16 -14.14 -27.09
N ILE A 131 -3.38 -14.28 -26.01
CA ILE A 131 -3.18 -15.55 -25.31
C ILE A 131 -4.48 -16.02 -24.67
N GLN A 132 -5.17 -15.14 -23.94
CA GLN A 132 -6.46 -15.42 -23.31
C GLN A 132 -7.45 -15.99 -24.32
N LYS A 133 -7.60 -15.33 -25.47
CA LYS A 133 -8.46 -15.77 -26.55
C LYS A 133 -8.05 -17.15 -27.10
N LYS A 134 -6.74 -17.37 -27.25
CA LYS A 134 -6.19 -18.62 -27.79
C LYS A 134 -6.35 -19.80 -26.83
N VAL A 135 -6.16 -19.58 -25.52
CA VAL A 135 -6.16 -20.65 -24.51
C VAL A 135 -7.56 -20.92 -23.97
N TYR A 136 -8.31 -19.88 -23.66
CA TYR A 136 -9.63 -20.01 -23.01
C TYR A 136 -10.81 -19.78 -23.96
N GLY A 137 -10.57 -19.30 -25.19
CA GLY A 137 -11.62 -19.04 -26.18
C GLY A 137 -12.53 -17.85 -25.84
N THR A 138 -12.20 -17.06 -24.80
CA THR A 138 -12.99 -15.91 -24.36
C THR A 138 -12.26 -14.59 -24.63
N GLU A 139 -13.03 -13.52 -24.83
CA GLU A 139 -12.50 -12.16 -24.96
C GLU A 139 -12.60 -11.38 -23.63
N ASP A 140 -13.12 -11.99 -22.56
CA ASP A 140 -13.28 -11.35 -21.26
C ASP A 140 -11.93 -11.34 -20.51
N PHE A 141 -11.09 -10.37 -20.86
CA PHE A 141 -9.80 -10.13 -20.23
C PHE A 141 -9.89 -8.95 -19.28
N LYS A 142 -9.86 -9.24 -17.98
CA LYS A 142 -9.87 -8.22 -16.92
C LYS A 142 -8.44 -7.89 -16.52
N TYR A 143 -8.11 -6.62 -16.49
CA TYR A 143 -6.83 -6.13 -16.00
C TYR A 143 -7.02 -4.76 -15.34
N SER A 144 -6.13 -4.41 -14.44
CA SER A 144 -5.95 -3.05 -13.93
C SER A 144 -4.49 -2.65 -14.04
N LEU A 145 -4.24 -1.38 -14.12
CA LEU A 145 -2.89 -0.82 -14.04
C LEU A 145 -2.68 -0.32 -12.61
N LEU A 146 -1.66 -0.82 -11.94
CA LEU A 146 -1.37 -0.45 -10.55
C LEU A 146 -1.29 1.07 -10.36
N LYS A 147 -0.80 1.82 -11.36
CA LYS A 147 -0.79 3.29 -11.33
C LYS A 147 -2.18 3.92 -11.22
N ASP A 148 -3.18 3.30 -11.88
CA ASP A 148 -4.55 3.80 -11.89
C ASP A 148 -5.25 3.43 -10.58
N ASP A 149 -4.98 2.22 -10.05
CA ASP A 149 -5.48 1.77 -8.74
C ASP A 149 -4.95 2.68 -7.62
N VAL A 150 -3.65 3.00 -7.66
CA VAL A 150 -3.04 3.96 -6.73
C VAL A 150 -3.63 5.37 -6.90
N ALA A 151 -3.85 5.83 -8.14
CA ALA A 151 -4.45 7.15 -8.39
C ALA A 151 -5.89 7.24 -7.84
N GLU A 152 -6.69 6.18 -7.96
CA GLU A 152 -8.04 6.11 -7.38
C GLU A 152 -8.00 6.12 -5.85
N LEU A 153 -7.04 5.44 -5.24
CA LEU A 153 -6.84 5.42 -3.79
C LEU A 153 -6.66 6.84 -3.20
N TYR A 154 -5.95 7.72 -3.94
CA TYR A 154 -5.66 9.10 -3.52
C TYR A 154 -6.63 10.15 -4.10
N LYS A 155 -7.68 9.75 -4.78
CA LYS A 155 -8.63 10.66 -5.42
C LYS A 155 -9.35 11.55 -4.40
N ASN A 156 -9.80 10.98 -3.28
CA ASN A 156 -10.45 11.72 -2.21
C ASN A 156 -9.53 12.78 -1.61
N ASP A 157 -8.26 12.46 -1.39
CA ASP A 157 -7.29 13.40 -0.83
C ASP A 157 -7.07 14.60 -1.73
N ARG A 158 -7.01 14.38 -3.06
CA ARG A 158 -6.90 15.46 -4.04
C ARG A 158 -8.13 16.36 -4.03
N GLN A 159 -9.32 15.79 -3.90
CA GLN A 159 -10.56 16.58 -3.80
C GLN A 159 -10.57 17.43 -2.53
N ILE A 160 -10.22 16.85 -1.39
CA ILE A 160 -10.12 17.55 -0.10
C ILE A 160 -9.08 18.68 -0.20
N ALA A 161 -7.90 18.43 -0.75
CA ALA A 161 -6.86 19.44 -0.94
C ALA A 161 -7.34 20.61 -1.82
N SER A 162 -8.11 20.33 -2.86
CA SER A 162 -8.69 21.36 -3.74
C SER A 162 -9.69 22.25 -2.98
N VAL A 163 -10.53 21.66 -2.14
CA VAL A 163 -11.48 22.40 -1.29
C VAL A 163 -10.75 23.29 -0.28
N TYR A 164 -9.71 22.78 0.38
CA TYR A 164 -8.90 23.59 1.30
C TYR A 164 -8.20 24.74 0.58
N ALA A 165 -7.67 24.53 -0.63
CA ALA A 165 -7.04 25.57 -1.43
C ALA A 165 -8.05 26.70 -1.77
N LEU A 166 -9.31 26.34 -2.11
CA LEU A 166 -10.35 27.33 -2.37
C LEU A 166 -10.66 28.17 -1.13
N PHE A 167 -10.84 27.54 0.04
CA PHE A 167 -11.07 28.28 1.29
C PHE A 167 -9.90 29.17 1.68
N ALA A 168 -8.66 28.71 1.47
CA ALA A 168 -7.49 29.52 1.72
C ALA A 168 -7.46 30.77 0.83
N CYS A 169 -7.79 30.64 -0.45
CA CYS A 169 -7.90 31.79 -1.37
C CYS A 169 -8.97 32.79 -0.90
N ILE A 170 -10.14 32.31 -0.50
CA ILE A 170 -11.21 33.18 0.03
C ILE A 170 -10.75 33.90 1.30
N ALA A 171 -10.11 33.20 2.23
CA ALA A 171 -9.59 33.79 3.44
C ALA A 171 -8.57 34.92 3.18
N ILE A 172 -7.67 34.71 2.22
CA ILE A 172 -6.70 35.73 1.81
C ILE A 172 -7.40 36.96 1.26
N VAL A 173 -8.41 36.79 0.41
CA VAL A 173 -9.19 37.90 -0.13
C VAL A 173 -9.86 38.70 0.97
N ILE A 174 -10.49 38.04 1.95
CA ILE A 174 -11.15 38.69 3.10
C ILE A 174 -10.12 39.50 3.91
N VAL A 175 -8.96 38.93 4.21
CA VAL A 175 -7.88 39.62 4.94
C VAL A 175 -7.39 40.85 4.17
N CYS A 176 -7.17 40.73 2.87
CA CYS A 176 -6.78 41.85 2.03
C CYS A 176 -7.82 42.98 2.03
N LEU A 177 -9.10 42.64 1.92
CA LEU A 177 -10.19 43.63 2.00
C LEU A 177 -10.26 44.29 3.37
N GLY A 178 -10.07 43.52 4.46
CA GLY A 178 -10.02 44.08 5.81
C GLY A 178 -8.88 45.09 6.01
N LEU A 179 -7.67 44.73 5.60
CA LEU A 179 -6.51 45.64 5.64
C LEU A 179 -6.69 46.88 4.78
N PHE A 180 -7.26 46.72 3.58
CA PHE A 180 -7.58 47.82 2.71
C PHE A 180 -8.60 48.80 3.33
N GLY A 181 -9.64 48.26 3.96
CA GLY A 181 -10.65 49.05 4.68
C GLY A 181 -10.05 49.85 5.82
N ILE A 182 -9.19 49.24 6.67
CA ILE A 182 -8.53 49.94 7.77
C ILE A 182 -7.60 51.03 7.23
N SER A 183 -6.83 50.75 6.19
CA SER A 183 -5.90 51.71 5.57
C SER A 183 -6.65 52.93 5.00
N LEU A 184 -7.80 52.72 4.35
CA LEU A 184 -8.64 53.83 3.86
C LEU A 184 -9.22 54.67 5.00
N PHE A 185 -9.62 54.04 6.10
CA PHE A 185 -10.10 54.74 7.26
C PHE A 185 -9.02 55.64 7.88
N ASP A 186 -7.83 55.12 8.08
CA ASP A 186 -6.68 55.88 8.62
C ASP A 186 -6.31 57.07 7.73
N ILE A 187 -6.29 56.90 6.41
CA ILE A 187 -6.05 58.01 5.47
C ILE A 187 -7.10 59.11 5.60
N ARG A 188 -8.38 58.74 5.69
CA ARG A 188 -9.46 59.72 5.84
C ARG A 188 -9.38 60.49 7.15
N GLN A 189 -9.06 59.80 8.26
CA GLN A 189 -8.92 60.43 9.56
C GLN A 189 -7.73 61.42 9.58
N ARG A 190 -6.58 61.04 9.03
CA ARG A 190 -5.43 61.98 8.91
C ARG A 190 -5.66 63.14 7.96
N SER A 191 -6.37 62.96 6.88
CA SER A 191 -6.74 64.07 5.98
C SER A 191 -7.65 65.10 6.65
N HIS A 192 -8.53 64.65 7.53
CA HIS A 192 -9.40 65.54 8.30
C HIS A 192 -8.61 66.38 9.35
N GLU A 193 -7.64 65.75 10.05
CA GLU A 193 -6.75 66.44 11.02
C GLU A 193 -5.89 67.49 10.35
N VAL A 194 -5.38 67.21 9.16
CA VAL A 194 -4.55 68.17 8.37
C VAL A 194 -5.40 69.34 7.87
N ALA A 195 -6.70 69.12 7.52
CA ALA A 195 -7.60 70.14 7.06
C ALA A 195 -8.01 71.15 8.17
N ILE A 196 -8.01 70.72 9.43
CA ILE A 196 -8.38 71.57 10.60
C ILE A 196 -7.16 72.43 11.06
N ARG A 197 -5.92 72.00 10.72
CA ARG A 197 -4.68 72.72 11.12
C ARG A 197 -4.29 73.83 10.13
N LYS A 198 -5.01 74.10 9.13
CA LYS A 198 -4.82 75.20 8.17
C LYS A 198 -5.88 76.27 8.40
#